data_c68f7a2ee41bd7efbe5587fcbb1f99de
#
_entry.id   c68f7a2ee41bd7efbe5587fcbb1f99de
#
_cell.length_a   1.000
_cell.length_b   1.000
_cell.length_c   1.000
_cell.angle_alpha   90.00
_cell.angle_beta   90.00
_cell.angle_gamma   90.00
#
_symmetry.space_group_name_H-M   'P 1'
#
loop_
_entity.id
_entity.type
_entity.pdbx_description
1 polymer ?
#
loop_
_entity_poly.entity_id
_entity_poly.type
_entity_poly.pdbx_seq_one_letter_code
_entity_poly.pdbx_strand_id
1 'polypeptide(L)'
;MILYSLIGDISLSVYFIPWDVNQNLLLESERLYEKAETFSCIEKGDLVAVKLHVGELGNPSYVQPFFVHHIIQKIRAAGGKPFLTDSNTYYLAQRHNAYDHIQTALMNGFNMAPFIAADGLRSENSRIVKTRGILPEISVSGAIAEADAMIVISHCKGHDLSGFGGAIKNLAMGCTSRAGKLQQHRVVNLEIDQTKCTGCATCKSVCPNNLPEIVNKKAYITSPICMRCPICQSECPTKAINFLNKENICKALASAALGVIETFQKNKISYVNF
;
A
#
# COMPACT_ATOMS: atom_id res chain seq x y z
N MET A 1 15.03 18.65 12.97
CA MET A 1 15.56 19.13 11.68
C MET A 1 14.37 19.31 10.75
N ILE A 2 14.18 20.49 10.19
CA ILE A 2 13.10 20.78 9.24
C ILE A 2 13.72 20.72 7.86
N LEU A 3 13.27 19.77 7.03
CA LEU A 3 13.66 19.69 5.62
C LEU A 3 12.60 20.42 4.79
N TYR A 4 13.00 21.46 4.08
CA TYR A 4 12.15 22.14 3.12
C TYR A 4 12.41 21.58 1.72
N SER A 5 11.36 21.15 1.06
CA SER A 5 11.38 20.85 -0.38
C SER A 5 10.49 21.87 -1.08
N LEU A 6 11.06 22.63 -2.00
CA LEU A 6 10.32 23.54 -2.87
C LEU A 6 9.83 22.76 -4.09
N ILE A 7 8.54 22.51 -4.17
CA ILE A 7 7.87 22.10 -5.40
C ILE A 7 6.89 23.22 -5.73
N GLY A 8 7.35 24.19 -6.53
CA GLY A 8 6.62 25.43 -6.78
C GLY A 8 6.47 26.29 -5.52
N ASP A 9 5.43 27.09 -5.41
CA ASP A 9 5.16 27.98 -4.25
C ASP A 9 4.59 27.28 -3.02
N ILE A 10 4.70 25.94 -2.92
CA ILE A 10 4.21 25.16 -1.77
C ILE A 10 5.41 24.87 -0.86
N SER A 11 5.45 25.52 0.31
CA SER A 11 6.35 25.16 1.40
C SER A 11 5.83 23.90 2.09
N LEU A 12 6.55 22.79 1.91
CA LEU A 12 6.24 21.53 2.60
C LEU A 12 7.18 21.38 3.79
N SER A 13 6.62 21.27 4.99
CA SER A 13 7.37 21.01 6.22
C SER A 13 7.34 19.53 6.57
N VAL A 14 8.53 18.95 6.78
CA VAL A 14 8.68 17.59 7.29
C VAL A 14 9.22 17.67 8.72
N TYR A 15 8.50 17.07 9.65
CA TYR A 15 8.92 16.97 11.05
C TYR A 15 9.50 15.58 11.30
N PHE A 16 10.60 15.51 12.02
CA PHE A 16 11.35 14.28 12.22
C PHE A 16 11.87 14.14 13.64
N ILE A 17 11.75 12.95 14.21
CA ILE A 17 12.37 12.56 15.49
C ILE A 17 13.52 11.59 15.15
N PRO A 18 14.77 11.91 15.52
CA PRO A 18 15.86 10.96 15.40
C PRO A 18 15.65 9.80 16.40
N TRP A 19 16.04 8.60 16.02
CA TRP A 19 16.04 7.48 16.95
C TRP A 19 17.11 7.68 18.04
N ASP A 20 16.68 7.60 19.30
CA ASP A 20 17.55 7.61 20.46
C ASP A 20 16.99 6.65 21.52
N VAL A 21 17.79 5.71 21.98
CA VAL A 21 17.42 4.71 23.00
C VAL A 21 17.08 5.32 24.37
N ASN A 22 17.54 6.54 24.64
CA ASN A 22 17.29 7.26 25.89
C ASN A 22 16.00 8.11 25.86
N GLN A 23 15.29 8.15 24.73
CA GLN A 23 14.06 8.92 24.56
C GLN A 23 12.81 8.07 24.76
N ASN A 24 11.80 8.66 25.35
CA ASN A 24 10.46 8.10 25.33
C ASN A 24 9.77 8.45 24.00
N LEU A 25 9.78 7.49 23.06
CA LEU A 25 9.25 7.70 21.72
C LEU A 25 7.77 8.12 21.69
N LEU A 26 6.95 7.70 22.66
CA LEU A 26 5.55 8.14 22.71
C LEU A 26 5.46 9.63 23.05
N LEU A 27 6.23 10.12 24.05
CA LEU A 27 6.24 11.55 24.39
C LEU A 27 6.79 12.39 23.23
N GLU A 28 7.85 11.95 22.60
CA GLU A 28 8.39 12.67 21.44
C GLU A 28 7.42 12.65 20.26
N SER A 29 6.70 11.54 20.05
CA SER A 29 5.64 11.47 19.04
C SER A 29 4.51 12.45 19.33
N GLU A 30 4.10 12.64 20.60
CA GLU A 30 3.10 13.64 20.96
C GLU A 30 3.53 15.05 20.57
N ARG A 31 4.75 15.44 20.95
CA ARG A 31 5.32 16.75 20.59
C ARG A 31 5.40 16.95 19.07
N LEU A 32 5.75 15.86 18.35
CA LEU A 32 5.80 15.89 16.90
C LEU A 32 4.41 16.09 16.29
N TYR A 33 3.41 15.37 16.77
CA TYR A 33 2.03 15.48 16.29
C TYR A 33 1.44 16.87 16.53
N GLU A 34 1.71 17.47 17.68
CA GLU A 34 1.30 18.84 18.00
C GLU A 34 1.97 19.85 17.06
N LYS A 35 3.29 19.76 16.91
CA LYS A 35 4.06 20.67 16.04
C LYS A 35 3.70 20.54 14.56
N ALA A 36 3.36 19.34 14.11
CA ALA A 36 2.97 19.04 12.74
C ALA A 36 1.46 19.26 12.50
N GLU A 37 0.69 19.61 13.53
CA GLU A 37 -0.77 19.74 13.45
C GLU A 37 -1.43 18.48 12.84
N THR A 38 -0.90 17.29 13.18
CA THR A 38 -1.21 16.01 12.52
C THR A 38 -2.71 15.69 12.46
N PHE A 39 -3.47 16.14 13.48
CA PHE A 39 -4.91 15.85 13.61
C PHE A 39 -5.81 17.02 13.22
N SER A 40 -5.26 18.13 12.70
CA SER A 40 -6.05 19.28 12.21
C SER A 40 -6.92 18.96 10.99
N CYS A 41 -6.64 17.85 10.31
CA CYS A 41 -7.46 17.33 9.20
C CYS A 41 -8.81 16.75 9.66
N ILE A 42 -9.07 16.61 10.97
CA ILE A 42 -10.23 15.92 11.54
C ILE A 42 -11.25 16.93 12.05
N GLU A 43 -12.49 16.78 11.64
CA GLU A 43 -13.64 17.49 12.18
C GLU A 43 -14.46 16.57 13.10
N LYS A 44 -15.25 17.19 13.99
CA LYS A 44 -16.10 16.43 14.92
C LYS A 44 -17.14 15.60 14.16
N GLY A 45 -17.10 14.30 14.37
CA GLY A 45 -18.01 13.33 13.76
C GLY A 45 -17.46 12.62 12.55
N ASP A 46 -16.32 13.07 11.97
CA ASP A 46 -15.69 12.44 10.80
C ASP A 46 -15.46 10.94 11.00
N LEU A 47 -15.76 10.16 9.98
CA LEU A 47 -15.30 8.78 9.84
C LEU A 47 -13.84 8.83 9.35
N VAL A 48 -12.90 8.54 10.23
CA VAL A 48 -11.47 8.69 9.97
C VAL A 48 -10.84 7.34 9.61
N ALA A 49 -10.43 7.20 8.36
CA ALA A 49 -9.69 6.04 7.91
C ALA A 49 -8.26 6.07 8.47
N VAL A 50 -7.91 5.13 9.33
CA VAL A 50 -6.53 4.93 9.77
C VAL A 50 -5.92 3.86 8.88
N LYS A 51 -5.24 4.33 7.83
CA LYS A 51 -4.66 3.48 6.80
C LYS A 51 -3.30 2.96 7.24
N LEU A 52 -3.20 1.66 7.39
CA LEU A 52 -1.95 1.01 7.76
C LEU A 52 -1.83 -0.37 7.09
N HIS A 53 -0.63 -0.94 7.15
CA HIS A 53 -0.40 -2.34 6.82
C HIS A 53 -0.36 -3.14 8.13
N VAL A 54 -1.29 -4.05 8.32
CA VAL A 54 -1.44 -4.82 9.57
C VAL A 54 -0.41 -5.94 9.76
N GLY A 55 0.57 -6.04 8.87
CA GLY A 55 1.58 -7.11 8.92
C GLY A 55 1.11 -8.41 8.25
N GLU A 56 2.01 -9.38 8.26
CA GLU A 56 1.74 -10.78 7.91
C GLU A 56 1.96 -11.63 9.15
N LEU A 57 1.20 -12.71 9.34
CA LEU A 57 1.38 -13.60 10.48
C LEU A 57 2.79 -14.20 10.49
N GLY A 58 3.45 -14.12 11.65
CA GLY A 58 4.82 -14.61 11.83
C GLY A 58 5.92 -13.64 11.39
N ASN A 59 5.58 -12.47 10.83
CA ASN A 59 6.56 -11.42 10.53
C ASN A 59 6.32 -10.22 11.44
N PRO A 60 7.20 -9.92 12.41
CA PRO A 60 7.03 -8.82 13.37
C PRO A 60 7.40 -7.44 12.79
N SER A 61 7.85 -7.38 11.54
CA SER A 61 8.34 -6.16 10.89
C SER A 61 7.19 -5.31 10.33
N TYR A 62 6.34 -4.79 11.23
CA TYR A 62 5.27 -3.83 10.92
C TYR A 62 5.21 -2.76 12.01
N VAL A 63 4.50 -1.66 11.76
CA VAL A 63 4.31 -0.60 12.77
C VAL A 63 3.62 -1.18 13.99
N GLN A 64 4.27 -1.07 15.16
CA GLN A 64 3.79 -1.72 16.37
C GLN A 64 2.43 -1.16 16.83
N PRO A 65 1.50 -2.02 17.28
CA PRO A 65 0.13 -1.63 17.66
C PRO A 65 0.06 -0.51 18.70
N PHE A 66 1.03 -0.41 19.62
CA PHE A 66 1.00 0.63 20.63
C PHE A 66 1.12 2.05 20.07
N PHE A 67 1.85 2.27 18.98
CA PHE A 67 1.88 3.56 18.28
C PHE A 67 0.52 3.87 17.63
N VAL A 68 -0.08 2.85 17.01
CA VAL A 68 -1.40 2.99 16.39
C VAL A 68 -2.47 3.28 17.43
N HIS A 69 -2.40 2.62 18.60
CA HIS A 69 -3.30 2.87 19.72
C HIS A 69 -3.27 4.35 20.15
N HIS A 70 -2.06 4.91 20.27
CA HIS A 70 -1.88 6.31 20.62
C HIS A 70 -2.52 7.25 19.59
N ILE A 71 -2.30 7.01 18.29
CA ILE A 71 -2.93 7.77 17.20
C ILE A 71 -4.46 7.67 17.28
N ILE A 72 -5.02 6.49 17.52
CA ILE A 72 -6.47 6.29 17.68
C ILE A 72 -7.04 7.12 18.82
N GLN A 73 -6.34 7.21 19.96
CA GLN A 73 -6.76 8.07 21.07
C GLN A 73 -6.77 9.55 20.69
N LYS A 74 -5.75 10.02 19.95
CA LYS A 74 -5.69 11.42 19.49
C LYS A 74 -6.81 11.74 18.49
N ILE A 75 -7.14 10.82 17.58
CA ILE A 75 -8.28 10.98 16.65
C ILE A 75 -9.59 11.12 17.43
N ARG A 76 -9.81 10.26 18.43
CA ARG A 76 -11.01 10.36 19.29
C ARG A 76 -11.07 11.67 20.08
N ALA A 77 -9.93 12.12 20.59
CA ALA A 77 -9.82 13.41 21.29
C ALA A 77 -10.13 14.62 20.38
N ALA A 78 -9.77 14.52 19.09
CA ALA A 78 -10.14 15.50 18.07
C ALA A 78 -11.63 15.41 17.65
N GLY A 79 -12.39 14.43 18.17
CA GLY A 79 -13.82 14.25 17.89
C GLY A 79 -14.12 13.34 16.69
N GLY A 80 -13.12 12.74 16.07
CA GLY A 80 -13.27 11.80 14.97
C GLY A 80 -13.66 10.38 15.41
N LYS A 81 -14.20 9.60 14.50
CA LYS A 81 -14.59 8.19 14.66
C LYS A 81 -13.60 7.31 13.87
N PRO A 82 -12.49 6.86 14.47
CA PRO A 82 -11.46 6.10 13.77
C PRO A 82 -11.90 4.67 13.45
N PHE A 83 -11.51 4.20 12.26
CA PHE A 83 -11.50 2.79 11.90
C PHE A 83 -10.16 2.42 11.27
N LEU A 84 -9.63 1.25 11.60
CA LEU A 84 -8.43 0.70 10.99
C LEU A 84 -8.77 0.14 9.61
N THR A 85 -7.92 0.34 8.62
CA THR A 85 -8.22 -0.15 7.28
C THR A 85 -6.99 -0.46 6.44
N ASP A 86 -7.14 -1.45 5.59
CA ASP A 86 -6.27 -1.83 4.47
C ASP A 86 -7.14 -2.54 3.43
N SER A 87 -6.67 -2.65 2.19
CA SER A 87 -7.35 -3.42 1.16
C SER A 87 -6.77 -4.83 1.02
N ASN A 88 -7.61 -5.77 0.58
CA ASN A 88 -7.23 -7.17 0.41
C ASN A 88 -6.07 -7.33 -0.56
N THR A 89 -5.21 -8.32 -0.31
CA THR A 89 -4.06 -8.58 -1.18
C THR A 89 -4.51 -9.18 -2.52
N TYR A 90 -3.71 -8.94 -3.56
CA TYR A 90 -3.91 -9.57 -4.85
C TYR A 90 -3.44 -11.03 -4.83
N TYR A 91 -2.35 -11.31 -4.15
CA TYR A 91 -1.80 -12.67 -3.98
C TYR A 91 -2.57 -13.45 -2.93
N LEU A 92 -2.61 -14.78 -3.09
CA LEU A 92 -3.24 -15.71 -2.16
C LEU A 92 -2.39 -15.81 -0.88
N ALA A 93 -2.84 -15.17 0.19
CA ALA A 93 -2.24 -15.21 1.52
C ALA A 93 -3.30 -14.83 2.57
N GLN A 94 -2.87 -14.67 3.83
CA GLN A 94 -3.74 -14.43 4.98
C GLN A 94 -4.56 -13.13 4.94
N ARG A 95 -4.27 -12.23 4.00
CA ARG A 95 -5.02 -10.97 3.79
C ARG A 95 -5.73 -10.93 2.43
N HIS A 96 -5.99 -12.13 1.86
CA HIS A 96 -6.60 -12.22 0.53
C HIS A 96 -8.10 -11.91 0.51
N ASN A 97 -8.81 -12.08 1.61
CA ASN A 97 -10.23 -11.74 1.79
C ASN A 97 -10.44 -11.06 3.14
N ALA A 98 -11.58 -10.40 3.32
CA ALA A 98 -11.85 -9.61 4.52
C ALA A 98 -11.81 -10.45 5.79
N TYR A 99 -12.33 -11.69 5.78
CA TYR A 99 -12.35 -12.53 6.97
C TYR A 99 -10.94 -12.81 7.47
N ASP A 100 -10.07 -13.36 6.62
CA ASP A 100 -8.69 -13.68 6.97
C ASP A 100 -7.87 -12.41 7.27
N HIS A 101 -8.17 -11.31 6.60
CA HIS A 101 -7.50 -10.03 6.81
C HIS A 101 -7.83 -9.45 8.21
N ILE A 102 -9.11 -9.51 8.63
CA ILE A 102 -9.54 -9.12 9.98
C ILE A 102 -8.87 -9.99 11.02
N GLN A 103 -8.86 -11.33 10.82
CA GLN A 103 -8.17 -12.25 11.74
C GLN A 103 -6.68 -11.94 11.85
N THR A 104 -6.01 -11.67 10.74
CA THR A 104 -4.59 -11.27 10.72
C THR A 104 -4.38 -9.97 11.51
N ALA A 105 -5.24 -8.97 11.32
CA ALA A 105 -5.15 -7.72 12.08
C ALA A 105 -5.29 -7.94 13.58
N LEU A 106 -6.27 -8.73 14.00
CA LEU A 106 -6.52 -9.05 15.42
C LEU A 106 -5.36 -9.83 16.04
N MET A 107 -4.83 -10.86 15.34
CA MET A 107 -3.71 -11.67 15.81
C MET A 107 -2.40 -10.85 15.92
N ASN A 108 -2.23 -9.82 15.09
CA ASN A 108 -1.12 -8.88 15.15
C ASN A 108 -1.35 -7.72 16.15
N GLY A 109 -2.44 -7.77 16.95
CA GLY A 109 -2.72 -6.85 18.05
C GLY A 109 -3.48 -5.57 17.65
N PHE A 110 -4.02 -5.48 16.43
CA PHE A 110 -4.80 -4.33 15.97
C PHE A 110 -6.28 -4.45 16.33
N ASN A 111 -6.61 -4.20 17.61
CA ASN A 111 -7.97 -4.32 18.18
C ASN A 111 -8.48 -3.01 18.81
N MET A 112 -7.73 -1.89 18.68
CA MET A 112 -8.03 -0.62 19.34
C MET A 112 -9.16 0.18 18.67
N ALA A 113 -9.56 -0.20 17.46
CA ALA A 113 -10.70 0.35 16.72
C ALA A 113 -11.25 -0.72 15.75
N PRO A 114 -12.49 -0.57 15.23
CA PRO A 114 -13.00 -1.49 14.21
C PRO A 114 -12.06 -1.59 13.02
N PHE A 115 -11.77 -2.80 12.53
CA PHE A 115 -11.05 -3.00 11.27
C PHE A 115 -12.05 -3.22 10.13
N ILE A 116 -11.91 -2.43 9.07
CA ILE A 116 -12.72 -2.51 7.85
C ILE A 116 -11.80 -2.85 6.67
N ALA A 117 -12.01 -4.03 6.05
CA ALA A 117 -11.37 -4.32 4.77
C ALA A 117 -11.90 -3.35 3.72
N ALA A 118 -11.03 -2.46 3.24
CA ALA A 118 -11.43 -1.26 2.51
C ALA A 118 -12.20 -1.55 1.21
N ASP A 119 -11.93 -2.69 0.59
CA ASP A 119 -12.46 -3.09 -0.70
C ASP A 119 -13.52 -4.21 -0.63
N GLY A 120 -14.09 -4.45 0.56
CA GLY A 120 -15.16 -5.45 0.76
C GLY A 120 -14.65 -6.86 1.00
N LEU A 121 -15.56 -7.84 0.94
CA LEU A 121 -15.28 -9.23 1.32
C LEU A 121 -14.22 -9.88 0.41
N ARG A 122 -14.33 -9.65 -0.90
CA ARG A 122 -13.44 -10.23 -1.93
C ARG A 122 -12.90 -9.19 -2.91
N SER A 123 -12.83 -7.92 -2.49
CA SER A 123 -12.40 -6.78 -3.31
C SER A 123 -13.42 -6.32 -4.35
N GLU A 124 -14.69 -6.51 -4.05
CA GLU A 124 -15.84 -6.12 -4.87
C GLU A 124 -16.28 -4.68 -4.65
N ASN A 125 -15.90 -4.05 -3.53
CA ASN A 125 -16.31 -2.68 -3.20
C ASN A 125 -15.23 -1.68 -3.61
N SER A 126 -15.44 -0.99 -4.73
CA SER A 126 -14.50 0.03 -5.21
C SER A 126 -15.17 1.08 -6.09
N ARG A 127 -14.50 2.23 -6.23
CA ARG A 127 -14.89 3.34 -7.09
C ARG A 127 -13.79 3.62 -8.11
N ILE A 128 -14.14 3.80 -9.38
CA ILE A 128 -13.20 4.27 -10.41
C ILE A 128 -13.02 5.77 -10.26
N VAL A 129 -11.79 6.20 -10.11
CA VAL A 129 -11.40 7.60 -9.93
C VAL A 129 -10.44 7.99 -11.04
N LYS A 130 -10.70 9.10 -11.71
CA LYS A 130 -9.75 9.69 -12.66
C LYS A 130 -8.50 10.14 -11.93
N THR A 131 -7.34 9.96 -12.53
CA THR A 131 -6.08 10.36 -11.94
C THR A 131 -5.16 10.99 -12.98
N ARG A 132 -3.97 11.40 -12.56
CA ARG A 132 -2.95 12.04 -13.40
C ARG A 132 -1.75 11.10 -13.55
N GLY A 133 -0.98 11.31 -14.63
CA GLY A 133 0.23 10.55 -14.92
C GLY A 133 -0.03 9.40 -15.89
N ILE A 134 0.62 8.25 -15.67
CA ILE A 134 0.57 7.14 -16.64
C ILE A 134 -0.68 6.26 -16.52
N LEU A 135 -1.42 6.38 -15.43
CA LEU A 135 -2.74 5.74 -15.27
C LEU A 135 -3.81 6.81 -15.46
N PRO A 136 -4.74 6.66 -16.42
CA PRO A 136 -5.82 7.63 -16.62
C PRO A 136 -6.87 7.55 -15.51
N GLU A 137 -7.02 6.40 -14.90
CA GLU A 137 -7.96 6.11 -13.82
C GLU A 137 -7.44 4.99 -12.92
N ILE A 138 -7.97 4.91 -11.72
CA ILE A 138 -7.61 3.90 -10.73
C ILE A 138 -8.84 3.44 -9.94
N SER A 139 -8.90 2.14 -9.63
CA SER A 139 -9.95 1.55 -8.80
C SER A 139 -9.60 1.71 -7.31
N VAL A 140 -10.13 2.76 -6.66
CA VAL A 140 -9.97 3.06 -5.23
C VAL A 140 -10.95 2.21 -4.42
N SER A 141 -10.51 1.69 -3.28
CA SER A 141 -11.33 0.90 -2.35
C SER A 141 -12.47 1.73 -1.76
N GLY A 142 -13.67 1.15 -1.65
CA GLY A 142 -14.88 1.87 -1.30
C GLY A 142 -14.82 2.55 0.06
N ALA A 143 -14.38 1.85 1.12
CA ALA A 143 -14.29 2.46 2.45
C ALA A 143 -13.27 3.61 2.53
N ILE A 144 -12.24 3.63 1.68
CA ILE A 144 -11.33 4.76 1.55
C ILE A 144 -12.01 5.93 0.87
N ALA A 145 -12.72 5.67 -0.24
CA ALA A 145 -13.39 6.71 -1.02
C ALA A 145 -14.58 7.36 -0.30
N GLU A 146 -15.11 6.71 0.73
CA GLU A 146 -16.24 7.19 1.54
C GLU A 146 -15.82 7.75 2.92
N ALA A 147 -14.54 7.68 3.28
CA ALA A 147 -14.05 8.27 4.53
C ALA A 147 -13.99 9.80 4.44
N ASP A 148 -14.29 10.48 5.56
CA ASP A 148 -14.28 11.94 5.63
C ASP A 148 -12.84 12.48 5.76
N ALA A 149 -11.98 11.75 6.49
CA ALA A 149 -10.56 12.08 6.67
C ALA A 149 -9.71 10.80 6.73
N MET A 150 -8.40 10.95 6.54
CA MET A 150 -7.49 9.82 6.59
C MET A 150 -6.18 10.15 7.30
N ILE A 151 -5.76 9.27 8.22
CA ILE A 151 -4.39 9.24 8.76
C ILE A 151 -3.65 8.06 8.15
N VAL A 152 -2.60 8.36 7.39
CA VAL A 152 -1.79 7.34 6.68
C VAL A 152 -0.59 6.97 7.55
N ILE A 153 -0.62 5.76 8.12
CA ILE A 153 0.48 5.23 8.94
C ILE A 153 1.32 4.30 8.09
N SER A 154 2.56 4.66 7.83
CA SER A 154 3.44 3.92 6.93
C SER A 154 4.69 3.43 7.65
N HIS A 155 5.09 2.20 7.33
CA HIS A 155 6.40 1.66 7.66
C HIS A 155 7.37 1.94 6.52
N CYS A 156 8.38 2.76 6.77
CA CYS A 156 9.40 3.13 5.80
C CYS A 156 10.45 2.04 5.66
N LYS A 157 10.59 1.47 4.48
CA LYS A 157 11.55 0.38 4.22
C LYS A 157 11.99 0.29 2.76
N GLY A 158 13.06 -0.45 2.49
CA GLY A 158 13.46 -0.84 1.14
C GLY A 158 12.38 -1.67 0.44
N HIS A 159 12.33 -1.63 -0.89
CA HIS A 159 11.39 -2.39 -1.70
C HIS A 159 11.96 -2.76 -3.07
N ASP A 160 11.86 -4.04 -3.47
CA ASP A 160 12.51 -4.60 -4.66
C ASP A 160 12.10 -3.92 -5.98
N LEU A 161 10.81 -3.59 -6.14
CA LEU A 161 10.29 -3.01 -7.39
C LEU A 161 10.34 -1.49 -7.42
N SER A 162 10.14 -0.83 -6.28
CA SER A 162 10.05 0.63 -6.20
C SER A 162 11.24 1.29 -5.52
N GLY A 163 12.26 0.51 -5.12
CA GLY A 163 13.41 0.96 -4.35
C GLY A 163 13.07 1.30 -2.91
N PHE A 164 11.95 2.00 -2.68
CA PHE A 164 11.48 2.46 -1.39
C PHE A 164 9.99 2.21 -1.22
N GLY A 165 9.56 1.82 -0.01
CA GLY A 165 8.17 1.69 0.42
C GLY A 165 7.89 2.64 1.58
N GLY A 166 6.91 3.51 1.40
CA GLY A 166 6.46 4.50 2.39
C GLY A 166 5.04 4.95 2.06
N ALA A 167 4.69 6.19 2.37
CA ALA A 167 3.33 6.73 2.24
C ALA A 167 2.74 6.57 0.82
N ILE A 168 3.51 6.89 -0.23
CA ILE A 168 3.04 6.75 -1.63
C ILE A 168 2.62 5.32 -1.93
N LYS A 169 3.45 4.33 -1.56
CA LYS A 169 3.12 2.92 -1.79
C LYS A 169 1.96 2.45 -0.91
N ASN A 170 1.89 2.92 0.33
CA ASN A 170 0.78 2.62 1.24
C ASN A 170 -0.55 3.13 0.70
N LEU A 171 -0.60 4.33 0.14
CA LEU A 171 -1.76 4.85 -0.59
C LEU A 171 -2.04 4.03 -1.85
N ALA A 172 -1.06 3.91 -2.74
CA ALA A 172 -1.22 3.32 -4.05
C ALA A 172 -1.70 1.87 -4.00
N MET A 173 -1.00 1.00 -3.26
CA MET A 173 -1.36 -0.42 -3.15
C MET A 173 -2.38 -0.68 -2.05
N GLY A 174 -2.31 0.03 -0.93
CA GLY A 174 -3.13 -0.25 0.24
C GLY A 174 -4.52 0.40 0.21
N CYS A 175 -4.75 1.42 -0.61
CA CYS A 175 -6.05 2.08 -0.74
C CYS A 175 -6.79 1.72 -2.04
N THR A 176 -6.22 0.85 -2.87
CA THR A 176 -6.86 0.42 -4.13
C THR A 176 -7.34 -1.02 -4.06
N SER A 177 -8.41 -1.34 -4.78
CA SER A 177 -8.92 -2.71 -4.92
C SER A 177 -7.92 -3.62 -5.64
N ARG A 178 -8.20 -4.92 -5.74
CA ARG A 178 -7.40 -5.83 -6.57
C ARG A 178 -7.31 -5.38 -8.02
N ALA A 179 -8.40 -4.85 -8.57
CA ALA A 179 -8.40 -4.28 -9.91
C ALA A 179 -7.40 -3.12 -10.01
N GLY A 180 -7.41 -2.20 -9.02
CA GLY A 180 -6.46 -1.10 -8.95
C GLY A 180 -5.01 -1.55 -8.76
N LYS A 181 -4.77 -2.58 -7.95
CA LYS A 181 -3.42 -3.18 -7.82
C LYS A 181 -2.94 -3.76 -9.14
N LEU A 182 -3.82 -4.45 -9.87
CA LEU A 182 -3.51 -5.03 -11.18
C LEU A 182 -3.22 -3.94 -12.22
N GLN A 183 -3.99 -2.83 -12.24
CA GLN A 183 -3.72 -1.67 -13.09
C GLN A 183 -2.29 -1.15 -12.90
N GLN A 184 -1.85 -1.00 -11.63
CA GLN A 184 -0.52 -0.51 -11.28
C GLN A 184 0.59 -1.47 -11.72
N HIS A 185 0.40 -2.77 -11.61
CA HIS A 185 1.40 -3.75 -12.03
C HIS A 185 1.50 -3.92 -13.55
N ARG A 186 0.40 -3.70 -14.27
CA ARG A 186 0.33 -3.91 -15.73
C ARG A 186 1.07 -2.88 -16.58
N VAL A 187 1.56 -1.79 -15.98
CA VAL A 187 2.41 -0.81 -16.69
C VAL A 187 3.79 -1.38 -17.06
N VAL A 188 4.16 -2.51 -16.44
CA VAL A 188 5.40 -3.24 -16.75
C VAL A 188 5.10 -4.28 -17.81
N ASN A 189 5.92 -4.36 -18.86
CA ASN A 189 5.80 -5.39 -19.87
C ASN A 189 6.62 -6.64 -19.49
N LEU A 190 6.03 -7.80 -19.71
CA LEU A 190 6.67 -9.09 -19.50
C LEU A 190 6.93 -9.74 -20.88
N GLU A 191 8.19 -10.10 -21.11
CA GLU A 191 8.63 -10.81 -22.31
C GLU A 191 9.39 -12.07 -21.94
N ILE A 192 9.23 -13.12 -22.77
CA ILE A 192 9.99 -14.35 -22.62
C ILE A 192 10.81 -14.55 -23.88
N ASP A 193 12.13 -14.50 -23.74
CA ASP A 193 13.08 -14.82 -24.80
C ASP A 193 13.01 -16.30 -25.10
N GLN A 194 12.31 -16.64 -26.17
CA GLN A 194 12.08 -18.02 -26.59
C GLN A 194 13.37 -18.74 -27.03
N THR A 195 14.43 -18.01 -27.37
CA THR A 195 15.72 -18.61 -27.71
C THR A 195 16.44 -19.14 -26.49
N LYS A 196 16.31 -18.45 -25.34
CA LYS A 196 16.90 -18.84 -24.05
C LYS A 196 16.00 -19.81 -23.26
N CYS A 197 14.69 -19.79 -23.50
CA CYS A 197 13.76 -20.63 -22.74
C CYS A 197 13.98 -22.12 -23.08
N THR A 198 14.21 -22.94 -22.06
CA THR A 198 14.37 -24.42 -22.20
C THR A 198 13.12 -25.20 -21.84
N GLY A 199 12.05 -24.52 -21.37
CA GLY A 199 10.83 -25.16 -20.92
C GLY A 199 10.94 -25.93 -19.60
N CYS A 200 11.88 -25.58 -18.75
CA CYS A 200 12.17 -26.25 -17.47
C CYS A 200 11.04 -26.17 -16.44
N ALA A 201 9.99 -25.39 -16.69
CA ALA A 201 8.82 -25.18 -15.83
C ALA A 201 9.09 -24.49 -14.47
N THR A 202 10.31 -24.04 -14.16
CA THR A 202 10.61 -23.32 -12.91
C THR A 202 9.68 -22.11 -12.72
N CYS A 203 9.44 -21.33 -13.79
CA CYS A 203 8.52 -20.19 -13.74
C CYS A 203 7.08 -20.57 -13.32
N LYS A 204 6.64 -21.78 -13.68
CA LYS A 204 5.32 -22.30 -13.31
C LYS A 204 5.30 -22.70 -11.83
N SER A 205 6.32 -23.42 -11.35
CA SER A 205 6.39 -23.92 -9.97
C SER A 205 6.48 -22.81 -8.94
N VAL A 206 7.13 -21.67 -9.28
CA VAL A 206 7.27 -20.52 -8.36
C VAL A 206 6.15 -19.49 -8.48
N CYS A 207 5.27 -19.62 -9.48
CA CYS A 207 4.18 -18.68 -9.69
C CYS A 207 3.07 -18.89 -8.64
N PRO A 208 2.74 -17.90 -7.80
CA PRO A 208 1.73 -18.06 -6.77
C PRO A 208 0.33 -18.37 -7.31
N ASN A 209 0.08 -18.06 -8.59
CA ASN A 209 -1.19 -18.34 -9.28
C ASN A 209 -1.05 -19.42 -10.37
N ASN A 210 0.08 -20.11 -10.46
CA ASN A 210 0.34 -21.19 -11.41
C ASN A 210 0.02 -20.84 -12.89
N LEU A 211 0.27 -19.56 -13.27
CA LEU A 211 -0.15 -19.02 -14.58
C LEU A 211 0.73 -19.42 -15.79
N PRO A 212 2.07 -19.61 -15.67
CA PRO A 212 2.89 -19.98 -16.81
C PRO A 212 2.48 -21.34 -17.39
N GLU A 213 2.33 -21.39 -18.70
CA GLU A 213 2.06 -22.61 -19.46
C GLU A 213 3.33 -23.06 -20.20
N ILE A 214 3.56 -24.37 -20.26
CA ILE A 214 4.67 -24.95 -21.02
C ILE A 214 4.10 -25.70 -22.22
N VAL A 215 4.36 -25.11 -23.37
CA VAL A 215 3.92 -25.69 -24.67
C VAL A 215 5.15 -25.88 -25.55
N ASN A 216 5.32 -27.08 -26.13
CA ASN A 216 6.45 -27.42 -27.01
C ASN A 216 7.81 -27.05 -26.40
N LYS A 217 8.02 -27.35 -25.11
CA LYS A 217 9.25 -27.01 -24.34
C LYS A 217 9.56 -25.53 -24.30
N LYS A 218 8.55 -24.66 -24.30
CA LYS A 218 8.65 -23.20 -24.16
C LYS A 218 7.62 -22.73 -23.19
N ALA A 219 7.98 -21.69 -22.42
CA ALA A 219 7.07 -21.05 -21.47
C ALA A 219 6.29 -19.93 -22.15
N TYR A 220 5.01 -19.79 -21.74
CA TYR A 220 4.12 -18.70 -22.14
C TYR A 220 3.39 -18.17 -20.91
N ILE A 221 3.21 -16.85 -20.81
CA ILE A 221 2.47 -16.17 -19.74
C ILE A 221 1.49 -15.19 -20.40
N THR A 222 0.33 -15.70 -20.78
CA THR A 222 -0.71 -14.93 -21.49
C THR A 222 -1.88 -14.53 -20.59
N SER A 223 -1.96 -15.12 -19.40
CA SER A 223 -3.07 -14.93 -18.50
C SER A 223 -3.33 -13.47 -18.14
N PRO A 224 -4.59 -12.97 -18.25
CA PRO A 224 -4.96 -11.59 -17.90
C PRO A 224 -4.88 -11.30 -16.39
N ILE A 225 -4.78 -12.32 -15.54
CA ILE A 225 -4.62 -12.14 -14.11
C ILE A 225 -3.14 -12.13 -13.65
N CYS A 226 -2.18 -12.20 -14.59
CA CYS A 226 -0.77 -12.08 -14.26
C CYS A 226 -0.49 -10.68 -13.69
N MET A 227 -0.11 -10.63 -12.41
CA MET A 227 0.25 -9.39 -11.73
C MET A 227 1.66 -8.88 -12.05
N ARG A 228 2.39 -9.56 -12.94
CA ARG A 228 3.75 -9.18 -13.34
C ARG A 228 4.70 -8.94 -12.15
N CYS A 229 4.59 -9.77 -11.11
CA CYS A 229 5.59 -9.83 -10.04
C CYS A 229 6.89 -10.44 -10.58
N PRO A 230 8.07 -10.04 -10.12
CA PRO A 230 9.33 -10.50 -10.69
C PRO A 230 9.77 -11.92 -10.29
N ILE A 231 8.98 -12.68 -9.51
CA ILE A 231 9.37 -13.98 -8.95
C ILE A 231 9.83 -14.96 -10.06
N CYS A 232 9.05 -15.11 -11.13
CA CYS A 232 9.42 -16.00 -12.22
C CYS A 232 10.67 -15.52 -13.00
N GLN A 233 10.98 -14.22 -12.96
CA GLN A 233 12.20 -13.68 -13.53
C GLN A 233 13.41 -14.01 -12.65
N SER A 234 13.31 -13.77 -11.32
CA SER A 234 14.41 -14.03 -10.38
C SER A 234 14.83 -15.51 -10.37
N GLU A 235 13.84 -16.40 -10.45
CA GLU A 235 14.04 -17.86 -10.40
C GLU A 235 14.32 -18.50 -11.76
N CYS A 236 14.31 -17.75 -12.86
CA CYS A 236 14.56 -18.32 -14.19
C CYS A 236 16.04 -18.68 -14.36
N PRO A 237 16.41 -19.99 -14.50
CA PRO A 237 17.82 -20.41 -14.55
C PRO A 237 18.52 -19.92 -15.82
N THR A 238 17.78 -19.75 -16.92
CA THR A 238 18.32 -19.31 -18.21
C THR A 238 18.16 -17.82 -18.44
N LYS A 239 17.59 -17.08 -17.47
CA LYS A 239 17.30 -15.64 -17.59
C LYS A 239 16.50 -15.30 -18.85
N ALA A 240 15.60 -16.19 -19.26
CA ALA A 240 14.74 -16.00 -20.42
C ALA A 240 13.59 -15.00 -20.17
N ILE A 241 13.21 -14.74 -18.92
CA ILE A 241 12.07 -13.87 -18.58
C ILE A 241 12.57 -12.46 -18.30
N ASN A 242 12.02 -11.50 -19.03
CA ASN A 242 12.39 -10.09 -18.91
C ASN A 242 11.18 -9.23 -18.56
N PHE A 243 11.38 -8.27 -17.66
CA PHE A 243 10.44 -7.21 -17.38
C PHE A 243 11.00 -5.90 -17.95
N LEU A 244 10.28 -5.32 -18.90
CA LEU A 244 10.62 -4.06 -19.53
C LEU A 244 9.87 -2.91 -18.89
N ASN A 245 10.44 -1.71 -18.94
CA ASN A 245 9.83 -0.48 -18.41
C ASN A 245 9.52 -0.58 -16.90
N LYS A 246 10.42 -1.18 -16.14
CA LYS A 246 10.26 -1.35 -14.68
C LYS A 246 10.09 -0.02 -13.93
N GLU A 247 10.70 1.05 -14.45
CA GLU A 247 10.58 2.41 -13.93
C GLU A 247 9.13 2.94 -13.94
N ASN A 248 8.29 2.39 -14.82
CA ASN A 248 6.88 2.76 -14.88
C ASN A 248 6.10 2.35 -13.62
N ILE A 249 6.60 1.37 -12.83
CA ILE A 249 5.94 1.01 -11.57
C ILE A 249 5.89 2.19 -10.60
N CYS A 250 6.98 2.95 -10.47
CA CYS A 250 7.02 4.13 -9.60
C CYS A 250 6.06 5.22 -10.09
N LYS A 251 5.98 5.43 -11.40
CA LYS A 251 5.02 6.36 -12.01
C LYS A 251 3.57 5.92 -11.79
N ALA A 252 3.29 4.62 -11.91
CA ALA A 252 1.96 4.06 -11.64
C ALA A 252 1.56 4.18 -10.17
N LEU A 253 2.50 3.92 -9.24
CA LEU A 253 2.29 4.13 -7.81
C LEU A 253 1.97 5.60 -7.50
N ALA A 254 2.70 6.55 -8.10
CA ALA A 254 2.43 7.97 -7.94
C ALA A 254 1.05 8.35 -8.50
N SER A 255 0.71 7.89 -9.73
CA SER A 255 -0.63 8.11 -10.32
C SER A 255 -1.74 7.56 -9.44
N ALA A 256 -1.60 6.34 -8.93
CA ALA A 256 -2.60 5.70 -8.07
C ALA A 256 -2.75 6.45 -6.73
N ALA A 257 -1.64 6.86 -6.11
CA ALA A 257 -1.67 7.66 -4.89
C ALA A 257 -2.39 8.99 -5.08
N LEU A 258 -2.15 9.67 -6.21
CA LEU A 258 -2.87 10.90 -6.57
C LEU A 258 -4.37 10.64 -6.69
N GLY A 259 -4.79 9.57 -7.38
CA GLY A 259 -6.20 9.21 -7.49
C GLY A 259 -6.86 8.93 -6.13
N VAL A 260 -6.13 8.31 -5.18
CA VAL A 260 -6.62 8.14 -3.81
C VAL A 260 -6.77 9.49 -3.10
N ILE A 261 -5.77 10.37 -3.21
CA ILE A 261 -5.82 11.71 -2.58
C ILE A 261 -7.00 12.52 -3.12
N GLU A 262 -7.31 12.43 -4.41
CA GLU A 262 -8.41 13.13 -5.07
C GLU A 262 -9.81 12.68 -4.61
N THR A 263 -9.94 11.56 -3.85
CA THR A 263 -11.22 11.19 -3.21
C THR A 263 -11.53 12.01 -1.96
N PHE A 264 -10.54 12.70 -1.40
CA PHE A 264 -10.69 13.52 -0.20
C PHE A 264 -10.75 15.00 -0.53
N GLN A 265 -11.45 15.75 0.31
CA GLN A 265 -11.37 17.21 0.28
C GLN A 265 -9.94 17.67 0.65
N LYS A 266 -9.60 18.89 0.26
CA LYS A 266 -8.30 19.48 0.57
C LYS A 266 -8.04 19.48 2.09
N ASN A 267 -6.83 19.11 2.49
CA ASN A 267 -6.37 19.04 3.88
C ASN A 267 -7.06 17.98 4.77
N LYS A 268 -7.71 16.97 4.21
CA LYS A 268 -8.33 15.87 4.97
C LYS A 268 -7.44 14.63 5.12
N ILE A 269 -6.17 14.72 4.74
CA ILE A 269 -5.21 13.62 4.87
C ILE A 269 -3.96 14.07 5.62
N SER A 270 -3.52 13.27 6.58
CA SER A 270 -2.24 13.45 7.27
C SER A 270 -1.39 12.18 7.22
N TYR A 271 -0.07 12.34 7.29
CA TYR A 271 0.91 11.26 7.08
C TYR A 271 1.82 11.11 8.29
N VAL A 272 1.94 9.86 8.76
CA VAL A 272 2.87 9.46 9.83
C VAL A 272 3.70 8.29 9.32
N ASN A 273 5.02 8.42 9.35
CA ASN A 273 5.95 7.40 8.89
C ASN A 273 6.82 6.92 10.06
N PHE A 274 6.95 5.59 10.18
CA PHE A 274 7.78 4.90 11.16
C PHE A 274 8.90 4.11 10.49
#